data_1623a0da927528bce65a7a991a145a78
#
_entry.id   1623a0da927528bce65a7a991a145a78
#
_cell.length_a   1.000
_cell.length_b   1.000
_cell.length_c   1.000
_cell.angle_alpha   90.00
_cell.angle_beta   90.00
_cell.angle_gamma   90.00
#
_symmetry.space_group_name_H-M   'P 1'
#
loop_
_entity.id
_entity.type
_entity.pdbx_description
1 polymer ?
#
loop_
_entity_poly.entity_id
_entity_poly.type
_entity_poly.pdbx_seq_one_letter_code
_entity_poly.pdbx_strand_id
1 'polypeptide(L)'
;MPPWEAPQPHLVAEQLRNGATMVLDAIEEMHPPIGAMVSTLERHLRTGVQVNAYASWTAREGFGVHWDDHDVIVLQVSGAKRWRIYGPTRPAPLYRDVEFDDAPPEHPIDEFVLRAGDALHVPRGWWHAAAASTGQHSLHLTCGLATHTGVDLLSWVVDELRAQPSVRADLPRLAGPDAQAGWRHEMRKLLAERLNDPAVIDAYLAARDAASGARGGFSLPHAVHERLKDNPDLLVRLVTPRTVLHRTEQTLTLEAAGQRWTLASQATPLLEALISGRPATLSTLAQAANVTTDQAVDLLDQLLRSGIIAAGEA
;
A
#
# COMPACT_ATOMS: atom_id res chain seq x y z
N MET A 1 -32.42 -2.31 1.14
CA MET A 1 -31.26 -1.46 1.39
C MET A 1 -31.64 -0.49 2.47
N PRO A 2 -30.84 -0.27 3.51
CA PRO A 2 -31.09 0.83 4.43
C PRO A 2 -31.11 2.14 3.63
N PRO A 3 -32.01 3.06 3.94
CA PRO A 3 -32.02 4.37 3.30
C PRO A 3 -30.67 5.06 3.58
N TRP A 4 -30.07 5.67 2.56
CA TRP A 4 -28.90 6.53 2.72
C TRP A 4 -29.33 7.73 3.59
N GLU A 5 -28.87 7.77 4.82
CA GLU A 5 -29.03 8.95 5.66
C GLU A 5 -27.88 9.90 5.39
N ALA A 6 -28.17 11.00 4.76
CA ALA A 6 -27.21 12.09 4.60
C ALA A 6 -26.86 12.67 5.99
N PRO A 7 -25.59 12.87 6.33
CA PRO A 7 -25.22 13.51 7.57
C PRO A 7 -25.89 14.89 7.67
N GLN A 8 -26.56 15.16 8.79
CA GLN A 8 -27.18 16.46 9.01
C GLN A 8 -26.11 17.44 9.52
N PRO A 9 -25.78 18.53 8.79
CA PRO A 9 -24.63 19.38 9.12
C PRO A 9 -24.65 19.95 10.53
N HIS A 10 -25.83 20.29 11.06
CA HIS A 10 -25.95 20.86 12.41
C HIS A 10 -25.65 19.81 13.50
N LEU A 11 -26.05 18.53 13.30
CA LEU A 11 -25.75 17.44 14.23
C LEU A 11 -24.26 17.09 14.18
N VAL A 12 -23.65 17.05 13.01
CA VAL A 12 -22.20 16.87 12.86
C VAL A 12 -21.46 17.97 13.61
N ALA A 13 -21.84 19.25 13.39
CA ALA A 13 -21.24 20.39 14.08
C ALA A 13 -21.42 20.32 15.61
N GLU A 14 -22.56 19.83 16.08
CA GLU A 14 -22.82 19.61 17.52
C GLU A 14 -21.86 18.57 18.10
N GLN A 15 -21.72 17.40 17.46
CA GLN A 15 -20.80 16.34 17.89
C GLN A 15 -19.35 16.83 17.95
N LEU A 16 -18.91 17.57 16.94
CA LEU A 16 -17.56 18.14 16.90
C LEU A 16 -17.33 19.16 18.03
N ARG A 17 -18.31 20.01 18.34
CA ARG A 17 -18.26 20.91 19.49
C ARG A 17 -18.21 20.15 20.83
N ASN A 18 -18.86 18.99 20.90
CA ASN A 18 -18.88 18.12 22.09
C ASN A 18 -17.60 17.26 22.23
N GLY A 19 -16.65 17.37 21.31
CA GLY A 19 -15.34 16.74 21.40
C GLY A 19 -15.16 15.50 20.51
N ALA A 20 -16.11 15.20 19.62
CA ALA A 20 -15.90 14.16 18.64
C ALA A 20 -14.79 14.53 17.64
N THR A 21 -14.12 13.52 17.12
CA THR A 21 -13.20 13.64 15.98
C THR A 21 -13.90 13.12 14.74
N MET A 22 -13.89 13.88 13.66
CA MET A 22 -14.34 13.40 12.35
C MET A 22 -13.20 12.62 11.70
N VAL A 23 -13.52 11.42 11.22
CA VAL A 23 -12.57 10.56 10.49
C VAL A 23 -13.12 10.30 9.09
N LEU A 24 -12.28 10.45 8.10
CA LEU A 24 -12.53 10.05 6.72
C LEU A 24 -11.49 8.99 6.37
N ASP A 25 -11.95 7.76 6.18
CA ASP A 25 -11.09 6.64 5.84
C ASP A 25 -10.79 6.60 4.34
N ALA A 26 -9.63 6.06 3.99
CA ALA A 26 -9.20 5.84 2.61
C ALA A 26 -9.30 7.11 1.72
N ILE A 27 -8.89 8.27 2.26
CA ILE A 27 -9.04 9.56 1.55
C ILE A 27 -8.16 9.63 0.29
N GLU A 28 -7.13 8.82 0.18
CA GLU A 28 -6.32 8.66 -1.03
C GLU A 28 -7.12 8.16 -2.23
N GLU A 29 -8.22 7.45 -2.00
CA GLU A 29 -9.14 7.00 -3.06
C GLU A 29 -10.06 8.12 -3.55
N MET A 30 -10.29 9.14 -2.71
CA MET A 30 -11.24 10.23 -2.97
C MET A 30 -10.56 11.54 -3.40
N HIS A 31 -9.29 11.74 -3.04
CA HIS A 31 -8.58 13.00 -3.27
C HIS A 31 -7.29 12.80 -4.08
N PRO A 32 -7.29 13.12 -5.40
CA PRO A 32 -6.19 12.81 -6.31
C PRO A 32 -4.80 13.26 -5.85
N PRO A 33 -4.60 14.46 -5.26
CA PRO A 33 -3.29 14.85 -4.73
C PRO A 33 -2.78 13.95 -3.62
N ILE A 34 -3.66 13.48 -2.71
CA ILE A 34 -3.29 12.53 -1.65
C ILE A 34 -2.98 11.16 -2.29
N GLY A 35 -3.77 10.70 -3.25
CA GLY A 35 -3.49 9.47 -4.00
C GLY A 35 -2.13 9.49 -4.70
N ALA A 36 -1.72 10.63 -5.28
CA ALA A 36 -0.40 10.80 -5.89
C ALA A 36 0.74 10.74 -4.84
N MET A 37 0.55 11.38 -3.70
CA MET A 37 1.48 11.30 -2.56
C MET A 37 1.63 9.85 -2.08
N VAL A 38 0.52 9.16 -1.86
CA VAL A 38 0.50 7.76 -1.41
C VAL A 38 1.19 6.84 -2.42
N SER A 39 0.89 6.99 -3.71
CA SER A 39 1.57 6.22 -4.76
C SER A 39 3.10 6.43 -4.76
N THR A 40 3.56 7.62 -4.37
CA THR A 40 4.99 7.92 -4.22
C THR A 40 5.58 7.23 -2.98
N LEU A 41 4.87 7.29 -1.85
CA LEU A 41 5.27 6.59 -0.62
C LEU A 41 5.34 5.07 -0.84
N GLU A 42 4.32 4.47 -1.47
CA GLU A 42 4.28 3.04 -1.75
C GLU A 42 5.45 2.57 -2.62
N ARG A 43 5.80 3.33 -3.67
CA ARG A 43 6.99 3.01 -4.49
C ARG A 43 8.27 3.06 -3.68
N HIS A 44 8.39 4.05 -2.80
CA HIS A 44 9.61 4.27 -2.03
C HIS A 44 9.78 3.27 -0.89
N LEU A 45 8.68 3.01 -0.18
CA LEU A 45 8.66 2.11 0.99
C LEU A 45 8.42 0.65 0.62
N ARG A 46 8.04 0.36 -0.63
CA ARG A 46 7.66 -0.96 -1.14
C ARG A 46 6.58 -1.64 -0.29
N THR A 47 5.64 -0.85 0.24
CA THR A 47 4.53 -1.35 1.05
C THR A 47 3.23 -0.64 0.71
N GLY A 48 2.08 -1.25 1.05
CA GLY A 48 0.78 -0.61 0.92
C GLY A 48 0.61 0.51 1.93
N VAL A 49 -0.02 1.61 1.52
CA VAL A 49 -0.30 2.77 2.37
C VAL A 49 -1.78 3.13 2.25
N GLN A 50 -2.47 3.21 3.38
CA GLN A 50 -3.83 3.75 3.48
C GLN A 50 -3.79 5.06 4.25
N VAL A 51 -4.56 6.06 3.82
CA VAL A 51 -4.58 7.38 4.47
C VAL A 51 -5.95 7.70 5.03
N ASN A 52 -5.99 7.99 6.32
CA ASN A 52 -7.17 8.51 6.99
C ASN A 52 -6.97 9.98 7.36
N ALA A 53 -7.99 10.80 7.16
CA ALA A 53 -8.00 12.20 7.59
C ALA A 53 -8.76 12.35 8.90
N TYR A 54 -8.16 13.05 9.85
CA TYR A 54 -8.73 13.31 11.17
C TYR A 54 -8.90 14.81 11.39
N ALA A 55 -10.12 15.23 11.69
CA ALA A 55 -10.43 16.62 12.02
C ALA A 55 -11.06 16.74 13.40
N SER A 56 -10.52 17.60 14.26
CA SER A 56 -11.00 17.85 15.61
C SER A 56 -10.87 19.32 16.01
N TRP A 57 -11.75 19.78 16.94
CA TRP A 57 -11.85 21.19 17.33
C TRP A 57 -11.70 21.42 18.83
N THR A 58 -11.54 20.38 19.60
CA THR A 58 -11.47 20.49 21.07
C THR A 58 -10.23 19.80 21.61
N ALA A 59 -9.80 20.20 22.81
CA ALA A 59 -8.70 19.55 23.53
C ALA A 59 -9.09 18.18 24.13
N ARG A 60 -10.27 17.65 23.83
CA ARG A 60 -10.72 16.33 24.25
C ARG A 60 -10.11 15.26 23.37
N GLU A 61 -9.65 14.18 23.96
CA GLU A 61 -9.14 13.02 23.22
C GLU A 61 -10.31 12.23 22.61
N GLY A 62 -10.28 12.01 21.31
CA GLY A 62 -11.33 11.28 20.62
C GLY A 62 -11.30 9.77 20.86
N PHE A 63 -10.11 9.20 21.01
CA PHE A 63 -9.89 7.74 21.09
C PHE A 63 -9.29 7.29 22.43
N GLY A 64 -8.83 8.22 23.30
CA GLY A 64 -8.08 7.87 24.48
C GLY A 64 -6.67 7.37 24.18
N VAL A 65 -6.03 6.74 25.20
CA VAL A 65 -4.71 6.13 25.03
C VAL A 65 -4.87 4.77 24.38
N HIS A 66 -4.23 4.56 23.23
CA HIS A 66 -4.28 3.30 22.46
C HIS A 66 -2.95 3.07 21.74
N TRP A 67 -2.81 1.95 21.08
CA TRP A 67 -1.72 1.63 20.15
C TRP A 67 -2.28 1.00 18.88
N ASP A 68 -1.52 1.11 17.79
CA ASP A 68 -1.86 0.51 16.50
C ASP A 68 -0.97 -0.69 16.20
N ASP A 69 -1.50 -1.69 15.48
CA ASP A 69 -0.80 -2.90 15.04
C ASP A 69 0.04 -2.70 13.77
N HIS A 70 0.11 -1.49 13.27
CA HIS A 70 0.88 -1.07 12.10
C HIS A 70 1.62 0.24 12.37
N ASP A 71 2.69 0.48 11.61
CA ASP A 71 3.40 1.76 11.67
C ASP A 71 2.56 2.86 11.03
N VAL A 72 2.59 4.05 11.60
CA VAL A 72 1.88 5.21 11.05
C VAL A 72 2.81 6.40 10.85
N ILE A 73 2.61 7.11 9.74
CA ILE A 73 3.20 8.43 9.50
C ILE A 73 2.07 9.45 9.56
N VAL A 74 2.13 10.32 10.56
CA VAL A 74 1.18 11.42 10.75
C VAL A 74 1.71 12.67 10.07
N LEU A 75 0.88 13.34 9.28
CA LEU A 75 1.19 14.62 8.63
C LEU A 75 0.20 15.66 9.14
N GLN A 76 0.66 16.65 9.91
CA GLN A 76 -0.20 17.74 10.37
C GLN A 76 -0.43 18.74 9.23
N VAL A 77 -1.66 18.83 8.74
CA VAL A 77 -2.03 19.65 7.57
C VAL A 77 -2.41 21.07 7.98
N SER A 78 -3.21 21.20 9.07
CA SER A 78 -3.71 22.51 9.52
C SER A 78 -3.95 22.52 11.02
N GLY A 79 -3.81 23.69 11.64
CA GLY A 79 -3.96 23.86 13.08
C GLY A 79 -2.86 23.18 13.87
N ALA A 80 -3.18 22.72 15.08
CA ALA A 80 -2.20 22.12 15.98
C ALA A 80 -2.81 20.94 16.76
N LYS A 81 -2.03 19.88 16.93
CA LYS A 81 -2.41 18.69 17.67
C LYS A 81 -1.35 18.34 18.71
N ARG A 82 -1.76 18.20 19.96
CA ARG A 82 -0.93 17.74 21.07
C ARG A 82 -0.91 16.22 21.05
N TRP A 83 0.29 15.66 21.09
CA TRP A 83 0.57 14.24 21.15
C TRP A 83 1.21 13.88 22.47
N ARG A 84 0.81 12.75 23.02
CA ARG A 84 1.41 12.11 24.17
C ARG A 84 1.83 10.71 23.82
N ILE A 85 3.09 10.39 24.03
CA ILE A 85 3.68 9.07 23.73
C ILE A 85 4.01 8.40 25.06
N TYR A 86 3.59 7.14 25.20
CA TYR A 86 3.73 6.39 26.45
C TYR A 86 4.76 5.26 26.36
N GLY A 87 5.31 4.99 25.17
CA GLY A 87 6.26 3.91 24.93
C GLY A 87 5.62 2.65 24.34
N PRO A 88 6.46 1.61 24.09
CA PRO A 88 6.00 0.39 23.45
C PRO A 88 5.18 -0.51 24.39
N THR A 89 4.24 -1.28 23.84
CA THR A 89 3.54 -2.37 24.52
C THR A 89 4.48 -3.54 24.77
N ARG A 90 4.97 -4.10 23.67
CA ARG A 90 5.86 -5.26 23.60
C ARG A 90 6.62 -5.25 22.28
N PRO A 91 7.72 -6.00 22.14
CA PRO A 91 8.46 -6.06 20.86
C PRO A 91 7.60 -6.57 19.71
N ALA A 92 7.56 -5.79 18.61
CA ALA A 92 6.99 -6.16 17.32
C ALA A 92 5.60 -6.84 17.39
N PRO A 93 4.56 -6.20 17.97
CA PRO A 93 3.24 -6.81 18.10
C PRO A 93 2.63 -7.08 16.72
N LEU A 94 1.85 -8.16 16.61
CA LEU A 94 1.08 -8.52 15.43
C LEU A 94 -0.42 -8.35 15.71
N TYR A 95 -1.21 -8.14 14.66
CA TYR A 95 -2.67 -8.05 14.74
C TYR A 95 -3.31 -9.23 15.51
N ARG A 96 -2.76 -10.45 15.33
CA ARG A 96 -3.23 -11.65 16.03
C ARG A 96 -2.99 -11.63 17.55
N ASP A 97 -2.18 -10.69 18.01
CA ASP A 97 -1.81 -10.53 19.41
C ASP A 97 -2.66 -9.47 20.12
N VAL A 98 -3.69 -8.92 19.45
CA VAL A 98 -4.50 -7.78 19.94
C VAL A 98 -5.35 -8.13 21.14
N GLU A 99 -5.58 -9.41 21.43
CA GLU A 99 -6.44 -9.86 22.54
C GLU A 99 -5.79 -9.76 23.94
N PHE A 100 -4.67 -9.05 24.05
CA PHE A 100 -4.04 -8.83 25.34
C PHE A 100 -4.51 -7.52 25.97
N ASP A 101 -5.11 -7.64 27.16
CA ASP A 101 -5.49 -6.54 28.05
C ASP A 101 -4.24 -5.86 28.68
N ASP A 102 -3.32 -5.37 27.87
CA ASP A 102 -2.27 -4.51 28.39
C ASP A 102 -2.87 -3.15 28.71
N ALA A 103 -2.84 -2.77 29.97
CA ALA A 103 -3.22 -1.42 30.36
C ALA A 103 -2.15 -0.42 29.90
N PRO A 104 -2.55 0.75 29.36
CA PRO A 104 -1.58 1.78 29.01
C PRO A 104 -0.79 2.25 30.24
N PRO A 105 0.48 2.66 30.07
CA PRO A 105 1.24 3.29 31.12
C PRO A 105 0.52 4.54 31.66
N GLU A 106 0.65 4.81 32.97
CA GLU A 106 -0.04 5.91 33.63
C GLU A 106 0.45 7.29 33.15
N HIS A 107 1.76 7.39 32.85
CA HIS A 107 2.39 8.66 32.47
C HIS A 107 3.04 8.56 31.07
N PRO A 108 2.89 9.62 30.24
CA PRO A 108 3.59 9.67 28.96
C PRO A 108 5.11 9.86 29.21
N ILE A 109 5.91 9.27 28.31
CA ILE A 109 7.37 9.47 28.28
C ILE A 109 7.75 10.72 27.49
N ASP A 110 6.84 11.21 26.62
CA ASP A 110 7.03 12.42 25.84
C ASP A 110 5.68 13.10 25.54
N GLU A 111 5.69 14.44 25.48
CA GLU A 111 4.55 15.25 25.10
C GLU A 111 5.00 16.42 24.24
N PHE A 112 4.39 16.60 23.08
CA PHE A 112 4.71 17.68 22.14
C PHE A 112 3.49 18.08 21.31
N VAL A 113 3.64 19.17 20.55
CA VAL A 113 2.60 19.71 19.68
C VAL A 113 3.07 19.68 18.24
N LEU A 114 2.35 18.96 17.37
CA LEU A 114 2.52 19.05 15.93
C LEU A 114 1.77 20.28 15.40
N ARG A 115 2.41 21.01 14.50
CA ARG A 115 1.87 22.15 13.77
C ARG A 115 1.83 21.87 12.29
N ALA A 116 1.06 22.64 11.53
CA ALA A 116 1.00 22.49 10.09
C ALA A 116 2.40 22.42 9.45
N GLY A 117 2.66 21.35 8.68
CA GLY A 117 3.95 21.02 8.08
C GLY A 117 4.80 20.03 8.87
N ASP A 118 4.47 19.73 10.13
CA ASP A 118 5.17 18.72 10.91
C ASP A 118 4.74 17.31 10.54
N ALA A 119 5.67 16.35 10.69
CA ALA A 119 5.43 14.93 10.51
C ALA A 119 5.89 14.15 11.75
N LEU A 120 5.18 13.07 12.08
CA LEU A 120 5.49 12.17 13.18
C LEU A 120 5.40 10.72 12.71
N HIS A 121 6.44 9.93 12.96
CA HIS A 121 6.36 8.48 12.84
C HIS A 121 6.06 7.87 14.21
N VAL A 122 4.97 7.10 14.30
CA VAL A 122 4.64 6.28 15.49
C VAL A 122 4.83 4.81 15.09
N PRO A 123 5.81 4.12 15.69
CA PRO A 123 5.98 2.68 15.43
C PRO A 123 4.79 1.89 15.97
N ARG A 124 4.45 0.80 15.30
CA ARG A 124 3.42 -0.13 15.76
C ARG A 124 3.66 -0.56 17.21
N GLY A 125 2.58 -0.71 17.96
CA GLY A 125 2.63 -1.11 19.36
C GLY A 125 3.07 0.00 20.33
N TRP A 126 3.21 1.23 19.88
CA TRP A 126 3.50 2.34 20.78
C TRP A 126 2.21 2.99 21.26
N TRP A 127 2.03 2.99 22.57
CA TRP A 127 0.92 3.67 23.21
C TRP A 127 0.99 5.18 22.96
N HIS A 128 -0.11 5.74 22.50
CA HIS A 128 -0.21 7.17 22.23
C HIS A 128 -1.62 7.70 22.44
N ALA A 129 -1.73 9.00 22.61
CA ALA A 129 -2.98 9.75 22.63
C ALA A 129 -2.77 11.09 21.97
N ALA A 130 -3.80 11.61 21.33
CA ALA A 130 -3.72 12.88 20.63
C ALA A 130 -5.02 13.69 20.76
N ALA A 131 -4.90 15.01 20.97
CA ALA A 131 -6.01 15.95 21.05
C ALA A 131 -5.67 17.25 20.33
N ALA A 132 -6.66 17.97 19.79
CA ALA A 132 -6.41 19.31 19.28
C ALA A 132 -5.89 20.22 20.40
N SER A 133 -5.03 21.15 20.09
CA SER A 133 -4.53 22.12 21.06
C SER A 133 -5.66 23.07 21.47
N THR A 134 -5.63 23.52 22.73
CA THR A 134 -6.66 24.42 23.28
C THR A 134 -6.84 25.65 22.40
N GLY A 135 -8.07 25.94 22.00
CA GLY A 135 -8.42 27.09 21.18
C GLY A 135 -8.05 26.97 19.69
N GLN A 136 -7.61 25.80 19.23
CA GLN A 136 -7.26 25.55 17.84
C GLN A 136 -8.00 24.33 17.29
N HIS A 137 -8.23 24.31 16.00
CA HIS A 137 -8.62 23.10 15.28
C HIS A 137 -7.38 22.27 14.95
N SER A 138 -7.59 21.03 14.56
CA SER A 138 -6.55 20.16 14.03
C SER A 138 -7.08 19.38 12.82
N LEU A 139 -6.36 19.41 11.72
CA LEU A 139 -6.52 18.51 10.60
C LEU A 139 -5.19 17.82 10.35
N HIS A 140 -5.15 16.49 10.44
CA HIS A 140 -3.98 15.72 10.09
C HIS A 140 -4.36 14.51 9.23
N LEU A 141 -3.40 14.01 8.48
CA LEU A 141 -3.47 12.75 7.77
C LEU A 141 -2.67 11.71 8.55
N THR A 142 -3.19 10.50 8.66
CA THR A 142 -2.48 9.34 9.18
C THR A 142 -2.29 8.35 8.06
N CYS A 143 -1.04 8.13 7.65
CA CYS A 143 -0.65 7.15 6.65
C CYS A 143 -0.30 5.85 7.38
N GLY A 144 -1.20 4.88 7.38
CA GLY A 144 -0.97 3.53 7.90
C GLY A 144 -0.17 2.71 6.90
N LEU A 145 0.91 2.09 7.35
CA LEU A 145 1.82 1.30 6.53
C LEU A 145 1.52 -0.19 6.71
N ALA A 146 1.29 -0.91 5.62
CA ALA A 146 1.14 -2.36 5.70
C ALA A 146 2.45 -3.00 6.18
N THR A 147 2.36 -3.89 7.16
CA THR A 147 3.53 -4.56 7.72
C THR A 147 4.02 -5.69 6.81
N HIS A 148 5.35 -5.88 6.81
CA HIS A 148 6.02 -7.02 6.20
C HIS A 148 6.87 -7.69 7.27
N THR A 149 6.41 -8.82 7.77
CA THR A 149 7.03 -9.53 8.89
C THR A 149 7.72 -10.82 8.45
N GLY A 150 8.52 -11.40 9.34
CA GLY A 150 9.05 -12.76 9.13
C GLY A 150 7.94 -13.80 8.95
N VAL A 151 6.77 -13.60 9.58
CA VAL A 151 5.60 -14.47 9.40
C VAL A 151 5.09 -14.40 7.97
N ASP A 152 5.02 -13.21 7.39
CA ASP A 152 4.56 -13.01 6.01
C ASP A 152 5.54 -13.62 5.01
N LEU A 153 6.85 -13.42 5.22
CA LEU A 153 7.90 -14.03 4.41
C LEU A 153 7.84 -15.57 4.47
N LEU A 154 7.74 -16.14 5.67
CA LEU A 154 7.68 -17.60 5.84
C LEU A 154 6.41 -18.17 5.23
N SER A 155 5.29 -17.50 5.36
CA SER A 155 4.03 -17.92 4.73
C SER A 155 4.16 -17.93 3.20
N TRP A 156 4.78 -16.89 2.63
CA TRP A 156 5.05 -16.85 1.19
C TRP A 156 6.02 -17.96 0.75
N VAL A 157 7.09 -18.22 1.49
CA VAL A 157 8.02 -19.33 1.20
C VAL A 157 7.30 -20.67 1.19
N VAL A 158 6.39 -20.90 2.15
CA VAL A 158 5.59 -22.14 2.18
C VAL A 158 4.66 -22.22 0.97
N ASP A 159 4.07 -21.12 0.54
CA ASP A 159 3.23 -21.07 -0.66
C ASP A 159 4.03 -21.36 -1.94
N GLU A 160 5.24 -20.84 -2.08
CA GLU A 160 6.16 -21.18 -3.19
C GLU A 160 6.52 -22.68 -3.21
N LEU A 161 6.74 -23.27 -2.03
CA LEU A 161 7.06 -24.68 -1.90
C LEU A 161 5.90 -25.63 -2.28
N ARG A 162 4.66 -25.13 -2.43
CA ARG A 162 3.52 -25.92 -2.94
C ARG A 162 3.76 -26.50 -4.34
N ALA A 163 4.69 -25.96 -5.11
CA ALA A 163 5.12 -26.53 -6.39
C ALA A 163 5.81 -27.89 -6.22
N GLN A 164 6.39 -28.18 -5.05
CA GLN A 164 7.12 -29.42 -4.78
C GLN A 164 6.17 -30.57 -4.46
N PRO A 165 6.28 -31.72 -5.15
CA PRO A 165 5.42 -32.88 -4.89
C PRO A 165 5.50 -33.39 -3.44
N SER A 166 6.69 -33.40 -2.83
CA SER A 166 6.90 -33.83 -1.45
C SER A 166 6.18 -32.98 -0.40
N VAL A 167 5.99 -31.68 -0.69
CA VAL A 167 5.24 -30.74 0.17
C VAL A 167 3.73 -30.94 0.02
N ARG A 168 3.26 -31.35 -1.17
CA ARG A 168 1.83 -31.63 -1.44
C ARG A 168 1.39 -33.02 -1.02
N ALA A 169 2.35 -33.91 -0.76
CA ALA A 169 2.03 -35.27 -0.32
C ALA A 169 1.40 -35.27 1.07
N ASP A 170 0.58 -36.28 1.34
CA ASP A 170 0.02 -36.50 2.68
C ASP A 170 1.12 -36.67 3.72
N LEU A 171 0.88 -36.17 4.92
CA LEU A 171 1.79 -36.37 6.04
C LEU A 171 1.94 -37.91 6.32
N PRO A 172 3.15 -38.44 6.55
CA PRO A 172 3.39 -39.84 6.82
C PRO A 172 2.97 -40.21 8.25
N ARG A 173 1.76 -39.87 8.64
CA ARG A 173 1.23 -40.00 10.01
C ARG A 173 1.11 -41.45 10.49
N LEU A 174 0.91 -42.37 9.55
CA LEU A 174 0.78 -43.81 9.82
C LEU A 174 2.03 -44.60 9.42
N ALA A 175 3.06 -43.95 8.93
CA ALA A 175 4.33 -44.57 8.54
C ALA A 175 5.24 -44.79 9.75
N GLY A 176 6.19 -45.70 9.62
CA GLY A 176 7.18 -45.97 10.65
C GLY A 176 8.15 -44.79 10.89
N PRO A 177 8.94 -44.87 12.00
CA PRO A 177 9.83 -43.76 12.42
C PRO A 177 10.82 -43.30 11.34
N ASP A 178 11.36 -44.22 10.54
CA ASP A 178 12.34 -43.92 9.49
C ASP A 178 11.72 -43.11 8.36
N ALA A 179 10.51 -43.47 7.92
CA ALA A 179 9.79 -42.70 6.90
C ALA A 179 9.41 -41.29 7.39
N GLN A 180 9.01 -41.16 8.65
CA GLN A 180 8.76 -39.88 9.27
C GLN A 180 10.04 -39.03 9.40
N ALA A 181 11.18 -39.69 9.72
CA ALA A 181 12.48 -39.01 9.77
C ALA A 181 12.93 -38.54 8.40
N GLY A 182 12.75 -39.36 7.34
CA GLY A 182 13.02 -38.99 5.94
C GLY A 182 12.18 -37.80 5.51
N TRP A 183 10.88 -37.78 5.79
CA TRP A 183 10.00 -36.66 5.50
C TRP A 183 10.45 -35.36 6.19
N ARG A 184 10.78 -35.39 7.49
CA ARG A 184 11.29 -34.23 8.22
C ARG A 184 12.62 -33.72 7.65
N HIS A 185 13.49 -34.64 7.22
CA HIS A 185 14.76 -34.26 6.57
C HIS A 185 14.50 -33.49 5.28
N GLU A 186 13.63 -33.99 4.42
CA GLU A 186 13.27 -33.36 3.15
C GLU A 186 12.63 -31.98 3.37
N MET A 187 11.70 -31.85 4.29
CA MET A 187 11.07 -30.55 4.61
C MET A 187 12.11 -29.52 5.10
N ARG A 188 13.01 -29.95 5.99
CA ARG A 188 14.08 -29.05 6.47
C ARG A 188 15.01 -28.62 5.34
N LYS A 189 15.35 -29.53 4.43
CA LYS A 189 16.21 -29.26 3.28
C LYS A 189 15.57 -28.20 2.38
N LEU A 190 14.33 -28.40 1.95
CA LEU A 190 13.60 -27.47 1.08
C LEU A 190 13.46 -26.07 1.70
N LEU A 191 13.10 -25.99 2.97
CA LEU A 191 13.01 -24.73 3.69
C LEU A 191 14.38 -24.03 3.81
N ALA A 192 15.43 -24.81 4.17
CA ALA A 192 16.77 -24.24 4.30
C ALA A 192 17.32 -23.74 2.95
N GLU A 193 17.12 -24.48 1.86
CA GLU A 193 17.53 -24.07 0.52
C GLU A 193 16.88 -22.73 0.14
N ARG A 194 15.58 -22.57 0.43
CA ARG A 194 14.86 -21.33 0.10
C ARG A 194 15.28 -20.16 1.00
N LEU A 195 15.42 -20.39 2.31
CA LEU A 195 15.79 -19.34 3.26
C LEU A 195 17.27 -18.91 3.18
N ASN A 196 18.14 -19.81 2.71
CA ASN A 196 19.57 -19.48 2.48
C ASN A 196 19.82 -18.73 1.15
N ASP A 197 18.80 -18.62 0.29
CA ASP A 197 18.91 -17.80 -0.90
C ASP A 197 19.08 -16.31 -0.49
N PRO A 198 20.22 -15.65 -0.80
CA PRO A 198 20.44 -14.26 -0.43
C PRO A 198 19.39 -13.30 -1.05
N ALA A 199 18.72 -13.72 -2.13
CA ALA A 199 17.68 -12.93 -2.79
C ALA A 199 16.28 -13.17 -2.22
N VAL A 200 16.08 -14.00 -1.19
CA VAL A 200 14.75 -14.40 -0.71
C VAL A 200 13.86 -13.22 -0.29
N ILE A 201 14.44 -12.21 0.36
CA ILE A 201 13.71 -11.00 0.79
C ILE A 201 13.30 -10.18 -0.44
N ASP A 202 14.23 -9.97 -1.38
CA ASP A 202 13.95 -9.21 -2.61
C ASP A 202 12.91 -9.91 -3.48
N ALA A 203 12.98 -11.23 -3.58
CA ALA A 203 11.98 -12.04 -4.29
C ALA A 203 10.59 -11.94 -3.65
N TYR A 204 10.52 -12.01 -2.31
CA TYR A 204 9.28 -11.81 -1.56
C TYR A 204 8.71 -10.41 -1.82
N LEU A 205 9.52 -9.36 -1.70
CA LEU A 205 9.07 -7.98 -1.93
C LEU A 205 8.62 -7.77 -3.38
N ALA A 206 9.35 -8.34 -4.36
CA ALA A 206 8.95 -8.29 -5.76
C ALA A 206 7.60 -8.98 -6.01
N ALA A 207 7.39 -10.16 -5.40
CA ALA A 207 6.09 -10.86 -5.49
C ALA A 207 4.95 -10.03 -4.89
N ARG A 208 5.20 -9.37 -3.76
CA ARG A 208 4.23 -8.47 -3.12
C ARG A 208 3.95 -7.21 -3.96
N ASP A 209 4.98 -6.65 -4.57
CA ASP A 209 4.85 -5.51 -5.48
C ASP A 209 4.04 -5.88 -6.73
N ALA A 210 4.37 -7.01 -7.35
CA ALA A 210 3.64 -7.52 -8.51
C ALA A 210 2.16 -7.81 -8.23
N ALA A 211 1.83 -8.24 -7.01
CA ALA A 211 0.46 -8.52 -6.56
C ALA A 211 -0.30 -7.28 -6.10
N SER A 212 0.36 -6.12 -5.97
CA SER A 212 -0.30 -4.91 -5.47
C SER A 212 -1.38 -4.42 -6.45
N GLY A 213 -2.57 -4.10 -5.91
CA GLY A 213 -3.69 -3.61 -6.70
C GLY A 213 -3.44 -2.27 -7.38
N ALA A 214 -4.19 -2.01 -8.45
CA ALA A 214 -4.24 -0.69 -9.06
C ALA A 214 -4.97 0.27 -8.14
N ARG A 215 -4.48 1.50 -8.00
CA ARG A 215 -5.23 2.59 -7.37
C ARG A 215 -6.20 3.20 -8.36
N GLY A 216 -7.39 3.53 -7.88
CA GLY A 216 -8.49 4.02 -8.71
C GLY A 216 -8.08 5.13 -9.66
N GLY A 217 -8.40 4.95 -10.91
CA GLY A 217 -8.27 5.94 -11.97
C GLY A 217 -9.30 5.64 -13.03
N PHE A 218 -10.38 6.41 -13.07
CA PHE A 218 -11.36 6.25 -14.13
C PHE A 218 -10.78 6.78 -15.44
N SER A 219 -10.82 5.93 -16.46
CA SER A 219 -10.40 6.28 -17.82
C SER A 219 -11.58 6.48 -18.76
N LEU A 220 -12.76 6.79 -18.22
CA LEU A 220 -13.93 7.11 -19.02
C LEU A 220 -13.75 8.51 -19.68
N PRO A 221 -14.10 8.63 -21.00
CA PRO A 221 -14.67 7.59 -21.87
C PRO A 221 -13.63 6.67 -22.53
N HIS A 222 -12.33 6.87 -22.35
CA HIS A 222 -11.27 6.19 -23.12
C HIS A 222 -11.30 4.67 -22.98
N ALA A 223 -11.58 4.15 -21.77
CA ALA A 223 -11.62 2.71 -21.50
C ALA A 223 -12.83 1.98 -22.10
N VAL A 224 -13.86 2.70 -22.56
CA VAL A 224 -15.08 2.11 -23.17
C VAL A 224 -15.08 2.13 -24.69
N HIS A 225 -14.09 2.78 -25.32
CA HIS A 225 -13.92 2.70 -26.77
C HIS A 225 -13.35 1.35 -27.19
N GLU A 226 -13.58 0.98 -28.46
CA GLU A 226 -13.01 -0.26 -29.02
C GLU A 226 -11.48 -0.26 -29.02
N ARG A 227 -10.87 0.91 -29.12
CA ARG A 227 -9.41 1.14 -29.06
C ARG A 227 -9.14 2.52 -28.47
N LEU A 228 -8.05 2.66 -27.75
CA LEU A 228 -7.55 3.95 -27.29
C LEU A 228 -7.33 4.88 -28.50
N LYS A 229 -7.79 6.12 -28.39
CA LYS A 229 -7.66 7.10 -29.49
C LYS A 229 -6.20 7.49 -29.69
N ASP A 230 -5.77 7.54 -30.94
CA ASP A 230 -4.46 8.10 -31.32
C ASP A 230 -4.52 9.65 -31.22
N ASN A 231 -4.47 10.14 -29.99
CA ASN A 231 -4.38 11.56 -29.69
C ASN A 231 -3.01 11.84 -29.04
N PRO A 232 -2.10 12.56 -29.72
CA PRO A 232 -0.76 12.84 -29.21
C PRO A 232 -0.72 13.49 -27.83
N ASP A 233 -1.74 14.28 -27.48
CA ASP A 233 -1.83 15.04 -26.23
C ASP A 233 -2.54 14.26 -25.11
N LEU A 234 -3.04 13.04 -25.40
CA LEU A 234 -3.68 12.19 -24.40
C LEU A 234 -2.69 11.87 -23.27
N LEU A 235 -3.05 12.21 -22.05
CA LEU A 235 -2.27 11.88 -20.87
C LEU A 235 -2.48 10.42 -20.46
N VAL A 236 -1.38 9.73 -20.24
CA VAL A 236 -1.35 8.34 -19.75
C VAL A 236 -0.53 8.31 -18.47
N ARG A 237 -1.01 7.59 -17.46
CA ARG A 237 -0.28 7.35 -16.22
C ARG A 237 -0.43 5.91 -15.76
N LEU A 238 0.59 5.40 -15.10
CA LEU A 238 0.52 4.13 -14.38
C LEU A 238 -0.37 4.31 -13.13
N VAL A 239 -1.31 3.38 -12.90
CA VAL A 239 -2.18 3.37 -11.70
C VAL A 239 -1.82 2.25 -10.72
N THR A 240 -0.84 1.43 -11.04
CA THR A 240 -0.24 0.45 -10.14
C THR A 240 1.03 1.04 -9.54
N PRO A 241 1.03 1.43 -8.26
CA PRO A 241 2.16 2.16 -7.68
C PRO A 241 3.42 1.30 -7.57
N ARG A 242 3.27 -0.01 -7.45
CA ARG A 242 4.36 -0.97 -7.32
C ARG A 242 4.34 -1.94 -8.48
N THR A 243 5.24 -1.75 -9.40
CA THR A 243 5.33 -2.49 -10.65
C THR A 243 6.73 -3.07 -10.77
N VAL A 244 6.84 -4.32 -11.21
CA VAL A 244 8.12 -5.00 -11.37
C VAL A 244 8.43 -5.16 -12.86
N LEU A 245 9.64 -4.79 -13.27
CA LEU A 245 10.17 -5.02 -14.61
C LEU A 245 11.35 -5.97 -14.56
N HIS A 246 11.26 -7.06 -15.31
CA HIS A 246 12.38 -7.97 -15.57
C HIS A 246 12.81 -7.85 -17.02
N ARG A 247 14.11 -7.62 -17.23
CA ARG A 247 14.69 -7.45 -18.56
C ARG A 247 15.59 -8.62 -18.92
N THR A 248 15.46 -9.03 -20.17
CA THR A 248 16.44 -9.85 -20.87
C THR A 248 16.91 -9.12 -22.12
N GLU A 249 17.86 -9.68 -22.85
CA GLU A 249 18.30 -9.08 -24.13
C GLU A 249 17.16 -8.96 -25.17
N GLN A 250 16.20 -9.87 -25.16
CA GLN A 250 15.15 -9.97 -26.18
C GLN A 250 13.77 -9.57 -25.69
N THR A 251 13.52 -9.71 -24.39
CA THR A 251 12.19 -9.53 -23.81
C THR A 251 12.20 -8.63 -22.58
N LEU A 252 11.06 -8.02 -22.34
CA LEU A 252 10.73 -7.27 -21.14
C LEU A 252 9.49 -7.90 -20.51
N THR A 253 9.56 -8.28 -19.25
CA THR A 253 8.40 -8.75 -18.50
C THR A 253 7.95 -7.65 -17.53
N LEU A 254 6.69 -7.27 -17.67
CA LEU A 254 5.99 -6.35 -16.75
C LEU A 254 5.10 -7.17 -15.82
N GLU A 255 5.24 -6.99 -14.52
CA GLU A 255 4.36 -7.58 -13.51
C GLU A 255 3.70 -6.47 -12.70
N ALA A 256 2.37 -6.45 -12.67
CA ALA A 256 1.58 -5.45 -11.97
C ALA A 256 0.16 -5.96 -11.75
N ALA A 257 -0.47 -5.60 -10.63
CA ALA A 257 -1.84 -5.99 -10.26
C ALA A 257 -2.12 -7.50 -10.40
N GLY A 258 -1.15 -8.34 -10.04
CA GLY A 258 -1.24 -9.81 -10.14
C GLY A 258 -1.20 -10.35 -11.56
N GLN A 259 -0.91 -9.52 -12.57
CA GLN A 259 -0.83 -9.90 -13.97
C GLN A 259 0.61 -9.81 -14.48
N ARG A 260 0.89 -10.55 -15.55
CA ARG A 260 2.22 -10.60 -16.18
C ARG A 260 2.10 -10.43 -17.69
N TRP A 261 2.89 -9.54 -18.27
CA TRP A 261 3.01 -9.31 -19.71
C TRP A 261 4.45 -9.55 -20.15
N THR A 262 4.61 -10.30 -21.23
CA THR A 262 5.90 -10.43 -21.89
C THR A 262 5.86 -9.60 -23.18
N LEU A 263 6.72 -8.62 -23.25
CA LEU A 263 6.78 -7.61 -24.30
C LEU A 263 8.14 -7.67 -24.99
N ALA A 264 8.22 -7.10 -26.19
CA ALA A 264 9.49 -6.91 -26.85
C ALA A 264 10.36 -5.88 -26.07
N SER A 265 11.67 -6.06 -26.06
CA SER A 265 12.62 -5.18 -25.35
C SER A 265 12.53 -3.71 -25.79
N GLN A 266 12.05 -3.45 -27.03
CA GLN A 266 11.81 -2.09 -27.55
C GLN A 266 10.76 -1.30 -26.74
N ALA A 267 9.85 -1.97 -26.01
CA ALA A 267 8.88 -1.31 -25.15
C ALA A 267 9.49 -0.73 -23.84
N THR A 268 10.75 -1.08 -23.57
CA THR A 268 11.42 -0.69 -22.32
C THR A 268 11.37 0.81 -22.05
N PRO A 269 11.77 1.73 -22.95
CA PRO A 269 11.79 3.15 -22.64
C PRO A 269 10.39 3.74 -22.37
N LEU A 270 9.36 3.22 -23.05
CA LEU A 270 7.96 3.62 -22.82
C LEU A 270 7.52 3.21 -21.42
N LEU A 271 7.77 1.98 -21.01
CA LEU A 271 7.38 1.48 -19.69
C LEU A 271 8.18 2.14 -18.56
N GLU A 272 9.46 2.45 -18.77
CA GLU A 272 10.27 3.20 -17.80
C GLU A 272 9.72 4.60 -17.57
N ALA A 273 9.29 5.27 -18.63
CA ALA A 273 8.64 6.58 -18.53
C ALA A 273 7.35 6.49 -17.69
N LEU A 274 6.54 5.44 -17.89
CA LEU A 274 5.30 5.19 -17.12
C LEU A 274 5.57 4.83 -15.66
N ILE A 275 6.59 4.02 -15.37
CA ILE A 275 6.93 3.58 -13.99
C ILE A 275 7.31 4.76 -13.11
N SER A 276 7.76 5.87 -13.67
CA SER A 276 7.95 7.11 -12.92
C SER A 276 6.68 7.52 -12.14
N GLY A 277 5.50 7.03 -12.56
CA GLY A 277 4.18 7.35 -12.00
C GLY A 277 3.71 8.76 -12.32
N ARG A 278 4.48 9.53 -13.10
CA ARG A 278 4.07 10.84 -13.60
C ARG A 278 3.23 10.68 -14.87
N PRO A 279 2.15 11.45 -15.02
CA PRO A 279 1.45 11.48 -16.29
C PRO A 279 2.40 11.91 -17.42
N ALA A 280 2.31 11.21 -18.56
CA ALA A 280 3.05 11.55 -19.77
C ALA A 280 2.09 11.56 -20.97
N THR A 281 2.33 12.40 -21.96
CA THR A 281 1.53 12.41 -23.19
C THR A 281 1.85 11.19 -24.05
N LEU A 282 0.87 10.74 -24.84
CA LEU A 282 1.06 9.68 -25.81
C LEU A 282 2.26 9.95 -26.74
N SER A 283 2.40 11.20 -27.20
CA SER A 283 3.54 11.62 -28.02
C SER A 283 4.88 11.46 -27.31
N THR A 284 4.96 11.85 -26.02
CA THR A 284 6.19 11.66 -25.23
C THR A 284 6.56 10.18 -25.04
N LEU A 285 5.56 9.32 -24.80
CA LEU A 285 5.76 7.89 -24.64
C LEU A 285 6.20 7.24 -25.94
N ALA A 286 5.59 7.61 -27.08
CA ALA A 286 5.96 7.12 -28.40
C ALA A 286 7.39 7.52 -28.78
N GLN A 287 7.77 8.77 -28.53
CA GLN A 287 9.14 9.29 -28.73
C GLN A 287 10.16 8.53 -27.89
N ALA A 288 9.86 8.26 -26.62
CA ALA A 288 10.77 7.53 -25.73
C ALA A 288 11.09 6.13 -26.28
N ALA A 289 10.12 5.46 -26.88
CA ALA A 289 10.29 4.12 -27.48
C ALA A 289 10.75 4.15 -28.95
N ASN A 290 10.89 5.35 -29.54
CA ASN A 290 11.19 5.52 -30.97
C ASN A 290 10.21 4.79 -31.88
N VAL A 291 8.91 4.91 -31.58
CA VAL A 291 7.77 4.33 -32.35
C VAL A 291 6.78 5.43 -32.72
N THR A 292 5.83 5.11 -33.60
CA THR A 292 4.71 6.02 -33.89
C THR A 292 3.70 6.01 -32.75
N THR A 293 2.87 7.05 -32.63
CA THR A 293 1.79 7.11 -31.66
C THR A 293 0.82 5.95 -31.82
N ASP A 294 0.51 5.56 -33.04
CA ASP A 294 -0.35 4.41 -33.34
C ASP A 294 0.22 3.09 -32.83
N GLN A 295 1.53 2.86 -32.96
CA GLN A 295 2.21 1.69 -32.39
C GLN A 295 2.23 1.71 -30.85
N ALA A 296 2.40 2.89 -30.25
CA ALA A 296 2.32 3.04 -28.80
C ALA A 296 0.92 2.74 -28.29
N VAL A 297 -0.13 3.17 -29.02
CA VAL A 297 -1.54 2.91 -28.69
C VAL A 297 -1.81 1.41 -28.57
N ASP A 298 -1.28 0.56 -29.43
CA ASP A 298 -1.53 -0.88 -29.39
C ASP A 298 -1.08 -1.54 -28.07
N LEU A 299 0.05 -1.11 -27.53
CA LEU A 299 0.52 -1.55 -26.21
C LEU A 299 -0.30 -0.92 -25.09
N LEU A 300 -0.52 0.39 -25.15
CA LEU A 300 -1.20 1.13 -24.10
C LEU A 300 -2.67 0.72 -23.97
N ASP A 301 -3.35 0.39 -25.07
CA ASP A 301 -4.73 -0.11 -25.06
C ASP A 301 -4.84 -1.43 -24.28
N GLN A 302 -3.88 -2.34 -24.43
CA GLN A 302 -3.84 -3.59 -23.65
C GLN A 302 -3.66 -3.31 -22.15
N LEU A 303 -2.76 -2.40 -21.77
CA LEU A 303 -2.52 -2.03 -20.38
C LEU A 303 -3.72 -1.27 -19.77
N LEU A 304 -4.41 -0.45 -20.58
CA LEU A 304 -5.62 0.25 -20.16
C LEU A 304 -6.76 -0.72 -19.87
N ARG A 305 -7.00 -1.69 -20.75
CA ARG A 305 -8.03 -2.73 -20.58
C ARG A 305 -7.75 -3.64 -19.38
N SER A 306 -6.49 -3.79 -19.03
CA SER A 306 -6.04 -4.57 -17.87
C SER A 306 -6.06 -3.75 -16.57
N GLY A 307 -6.41 -2.46 -16.61
CA GLY A 307 -6.46 -1.59 -15.44
C GLY A 307 -5.09 -1.21 -14.87
N ILE A 308 -4.02 -1.33 -15.67
CA ILE A 308 -2.65 -1.02 -15.23
C ILE A 308 -2.34 0.46 -15.41
N ILE A 309 -2.93 1.07 -16.42
CA ILE A 309 -2.81 2.50 -16.70
C ILE A 309 -4.19 3.17 -16.70
N ALA A 310 -4.18 4.47 -16.51
CA ALA A 310 -5.31 5.35 -16.79
C ALA A 310 -4.95 6.33 -17.92
N ALA A 311 -5.95 6.70 -18.70
CA ALA A 311 -5.83 7.68 -19.76
C ALA A 311 -6.88 8.78 -19.58
N GLY A 312 -6.53 10.04 -19.88
CA GLY A 312 -7.41 11.19 -19.72
C GLY A 312 -6.90 12.42 -20.46
N GLU A 313 -7.70 13.45 -20.49
CA GLU A 313 -7.30 14.76 -21.01
C GLU A 313 -6.57 15.55 -19.90
N ALA A 314 -5.74 16.51 -20.30
CA ALA A 314 -4.92 17.34 -19.39
C ALA A 314 -5.76 18.27 -18.51
#